data_e22bba804c4e03400aac75b7b40180e9
#
_entry.id   e22bba804c4e03400aac75b7b40180e9
#
_cell.length_a   1.000
_cell.length_b   1.000
_cell.length_c   1.000
_cell.angle_alpha   90.00
_cell.angle_beta   90.00
_cell.angle_gamma   90.00
#
_symmetry.space_group_name_H-M   'P 1'
#
loop_
_entity.id
_entity.type
_entity.pdbx_description
1 polymer ?
#
loop_
_entity_poly.entity_id
_entity_poly.type
_entity_poly.pdbx_seq_one_letter_code
_entity_poly.pdbx_strand_id
1 'polypeptide(L)' 'MKTILYPGTFDPITFGHIDLIKKALKIGDRLIVAISENSNKNYLFNSEERVSLVKKSLFTDLKMSQSKILSLI' A
#
# COMPACT_ATOMS: atom_id res chain seq x y z
N MET A 1 -16.58 12.61 -2.66
CA MET A 1 -15.30 12.09 -2.13
C MET A 1 -14.64 11.24 -3.19
N LYS A 2 -13.40 11.49 -3.47
CA LYS A 2 -12.64 10.78 -4.50
C LYS A 2 -11.77 9.70 -3.88
N THR A 3 -12.05 8.46 -4.22
CA THR A 3 -11.28 7.31 -3.73
C THR A 3 -10.42 6.76 -4.86
N ILE A 4 -9.14 6.55 -4.59
CA ILE A 4 -8.19 6.01 -5.54
C ILE A 4 -7.79 4.60 -5.10
N LEU A 5 -7.76 3.69 -6.06
CA LEU A 5 -7.32 2.32 -5.83
C LEU A 5 -5.90 2.15 -6.37
N TYR A 6 -5.00 1.65 -5.54
CA TYR A 6 -3.65 1.33 -5.96
C TYR A 6 -3.37 -0.15 -5.71
N PRO A 7 -3.57 -0.99 -6.71
CA PRO A 7 -3.25 -2.41 -6.59
C PRO A 7 -1.78 -2.66 -6.85
N GLY A 8 -1.22 -3.64 -6.17
CA GLY A 8 0.18 -4.01 -6.38
C GLY A 8 0.56 -5.23 -5.57
N THR A 9 1.72 -5.77 -5.86
CA THR A 9 2.26 -6.92 -5.13
C THR A 9 2.92 -6.50 -3.82
N PHE A 10 3.64 -5.38 -3.85
CA PHE A 10 4.35 -4.84 -2.68
C PHE A 10 5.23 -5.90 -1.98
N ASP A 11 6.16 -6.47 -2.73
CA ASP A 11 6.98 -7.59 -2.27
C ASP A 11 8.48 -7.29 -2.35
N PRO A 12 9.01 -6.43 -1.48
CA PRO A 12 8.35 -5.55 -0.53
C PRO A 12 7.93 -4.20 -1.14
N ILE A 13 7.33 -3.36 -0.31
CA ILE A 13 7.06 -1.98 -0.72
C ILE A 13 8.40 -1.25 -0.94
N THR A 14 8.44 -0.39 -1.95
CA THR A 14 9.63 0.37 -2.33
C THR A 14 9.37 1.87 -2.28
N PHE A 15 10.44 2.67 -2.44
CA PHE A 15 10.29 4.12 -2.52
C PHE A 15 9.46 4.54 -3.74
N GLY A 16 9.51 3.76 -4.83
CA GLY A 16 8.64 4.01 -5.99
C GLY A 16 7.17 3.88 -5.65
N HIS A 17 6.80 2.86 -4.88
CA HIS A 17 5.44 2.69 -4.38
C HIS A 17 5.04 3.88 -3.51
N ILE A 18 5.91 4.27 -2.59
CA ILE A 18 5.66 5.37 -1.67
C ILE A 18 5.46 6.69 -2.41
N ASP A 19 6.26 6.95 -3.42
CA ASP A 19 6.14 8.16 -4.23
C ASP A 19 4.78 8.23 -4.92
N LEU A 20 4.34 7.13 -5.51
CA LEU A 20 3.02 7.06 -6.14
C LEU A 20 1.89 7.24 -5.13
N ILE A 21 2.03 6.68 -3.94
CA ILE A 21 1.05 6.85 -2.87
C ILE A 21 0.94 8.31 -2.45
N LYS A 22 2.06 8.99 -2.30
CA LYS A 22 2.07 10.42 -1.97
C LYS A 22 1.37 11.25 -3.04
N LYS A 23 1.62 10.94 -4.31
CA LYS A 23 0.97 11.63 -5.42
C LYS A 23 -0.52 11.36 -5.45
N ALA A 24 -0.93 10.13 -5.21
CA ALA A 24 -2.34 9.75 -5.17
C ALA A 24 -3.09 10.50 -4.07
N LEU A 25 -2.48 10.67 -2.90
CA LEU A 25 -3.10 11.39 -1.78
C LEU A 25 -3.27 12.88 -2.04
N LYS A 26 -2.54 13.43 -3.00
CA LYS A 26 -2.72 14.82 -3.42
C LYS A 26 -3.92 14.99 -4.36
N ILE A 27 -4.27 13.94 -5.08
CA ILE A 27 -5.34 13.97 -6.08
C ILE A 27 -6.67 13.53 -5.49
N GLY A 28 -6.63 12.50 -4.64
CA GLY A 28 -7.84 11.93 -4.07
C GLY A 28 -7.97 12.21 -2.59
N ASP A 29 -9.17 11.95 -2.06
CA ASP A 29 -9.47 12.11 -0.64
C ASP A 29 -9.07 10.87 0.17
N ARG A 30 -9.12 9.71 -0.47
CA ARG A 30 -8.82 8.43 0.14
C ARG A 30 -8.05 7.55 -0.82
N LEU A 31 -7.26 6.65 -0.27
CA LEU A 31 -6.51 5.68 -1.04
C LEU A 31 -6.75 4.28 -0.48
N ILE A 32 -7.04 3.34 -1.37
CA ILE A 32 -7.10 1.92 -1.02
C ILE A 32 -5.87 1.25 -1.59
N VAL A 33 -5.01 0.75 -0.72
CA VAL A 33 -3.85 -0.04 -1.14
C VAL A 33 -4.27 -1.51 -1.13
N ALA A 34 -4.31 -2.10 -2.30
CA ALA A 34 -4.73 -3.49 -2.47
C ALA A 34 -3.53 -4.36 -2.77
N ILE A 35 -3.18 -5.24 -1.84
CA ILE A 35 -2.05 -6.14 -2.01
C ILE A 35 -2.54 -7.41 -2.67
N SER A 36 -2.11 -7.62 -3.91
CA SER A 36 -2.53 -8.79 -4.68
C SER A 36 -1.78 -10.04 -4.25
N GLU A 37 -2.47 -11.16 -4.33
CA GLU A 37 -1.87 -12.46 -4.10
C GLU A 37 -2.18 -13.34 -5.30
N ASN A 38 -1.14 -13.99 -5.83
CA ASN A 38 -1.28 -14.90 -6.96
C ASN A 38 -0.53 -16.18 -6.63
N SER A 39 -1.26 -17.28 -6.54
CA SER A 39 -0.69 -18.59 -6.18
C SER A 39 0.35 -19.11 -7.18
N ASN A 40 0.38 -18.56 -8.38
CA ASN A 40 1.33 -18.95 -9.43
C ASN A 40 2.66 -18.20 -9.35
N LYS A 41 2.81 -17.25 -8.44
CA LYS A 41 4.03 -16.49 -8.27
C LYS A 41 4.76 -16.89 -7.01
N ASN A 42 6.09 -16.82 -7.07
CA ASN A 42 6.93 -17.00 -5.89
C ASN A 42 7.19 -15.62 -5.29
N TYR A 43 6.67 -15.39 -4.09
CA TYR A 43 6.88 -14.13 -3.38
C TYR A 43 8.04 -14.25 -2.42
N LEU A 44 8.77 -13.14 -2.20
CA LEU A 44 9.80 -13.04 -1.17
C LEU A 44 9.18 -13.11 0.22
N PHE A 45 8.03 -12.47 0.37
CA PHE A 45 7.30 -12.43 1.63
C PHE A 45 5.87 -12.94 1.41
N ASN A 46 5.30 -13.58 2.43
CA ASN A 46 3.90 -13.98 2.36
C ASN A 46 2.99 -12.75 2.45
N SER A 47 1.68 -12.94 2.24
CA SER A 47 0.74 -11.83 2.21
C SER A 47 0.68 -11.06 3.53
N GLU A 48 0.75 -11.75 4.66
CA GLU A 48 0.75 -11.11 5.98
C GLU A 48 2.00 -10.25 6.19
N GLU A 49 3.16 -10.75 5.78
CA GLU A 49 4.41 -10.03 5.87
C GLU A 49 4.38 -8.78 4.98
N ARG A 50 3.87 -8.92 3.76
CA ARG A 50 3.77 -7.79 2.83
C ARG A 50 2.84 -6.71 3.37
N VAL A 51 1.71 -7.09 3.93
CA VAL A 51 0.78 -6.16 4.55
C VAL A 51 1.44 -5.45 5.73
N SER A 52 2.14 -6.20 6.59
CA SER A 52 2.85 -5.63 7.74
C SER A 52 3.91 -4.63 7.32
N LEU A 53 4.68 -4.94 6.28
CA LEU A 53 5.72 -4.04 5.78
C LEU A 53 5.12 -2.76 5.20
N VAL A 54 4.02 -2.87 4.48
CA VAL A 54 3.33 -1.70 3.95
C VAL A 54 2.81 -0.82 5.08
N LYS A 55 2.15 -1.40 6.06
CA LYS A 55 1.63 -0.65 7.21
C LYS A 55 2.75 0.03 7.98
N LYS A 56 3.83 -0.68 8.22
CA LYS A 56 4.98 -0.12 8.92
C LYS A 56 5.55 1.08 8.17
N SER A 57 5.77 0.93 6.87
CA SER A 57 6.33 2.01 6.05
C SER A 57 5.43 3.24 6.03
N LEU A 58 4.13 3.06 5.82
CA LEU A 58 3.22 4.17 5.65
C LEU A 58 2.83 4.82 6.98
N PHE A 59 2.53 4.04 7.98
CA PHE A 59 1.96 4.56 9.22
C PHE A 59 3.01 4.82 10.31
N THR A 60 4.00 3.97 10.42
CA THR A 60 5.04 4.11 11.44
C THR A 60 6.20 4.97 10.96
N ASP A 61 6.79 4.62 9.83
CA ASP A 61 8.00 5.32 9.35
C ASP A 61 7.67 6.69 8.74
N LEU A 62 6.62 6.76 7.92
CA LEU A 62 6.22 7.99 7.25
C LEU A 62 5.09 8.74 7.93
N LYS A 63 4.47 8.14 8.92
CA LYS A 63 3.42 8.73 9.74
C LYS A 63 2.25 9.28 8.91
N MET A 64 1.87 8.56 7.86
CA MET A 64 0.73 8.93 7.03
C MET A 64 -0.57 8.71 7.77
N SER A 65 -1.60 9.47 7.39
CA SER A 65 -2.91 9.39 8.04
C SER A 65 -3.61 8.07 7.74
N GLN A 66 -3.94 7.31 8.79
CA GLN A 66 -4.66 6.05 8.65
C GLN A 66 -6.11 6.27 8.20
N SER A 67 -6.64 7.47 8.39
CA SER A 67 -7.99 7.79 7.93
C SER A 67 -8.07 7.95 6.42
N LYS A 68 -6.95 8.27 5.76
CA LYS A 68 -6.89 8.46 4.32
C LYS A 68 -6.47 7.21 3.56
N ILE A 69 -5.74 6.32 4.20
CA ILE A 69 -5.26 5.09 3.57
C ILE A 69 -6.03 3.92 4.16
N LEU A 70 -6.86 3.31 3.32
CA LEU A 70 -7.73 2.22 3.74
C LEU A 70 -7.20 0.88 3.26
N SER A 71 -7.74 -0.12 3.88
CA SER A 71 -7.75 -1.52 3.49
C SER A 71 -6.63 -2.07 2.67
N LEU A 72 -6.04 -3.04 3.22
CA LEU A 72 -5.03 -3.89 2.61
C LEU A 72 -5.62 -5.28 2.50
N ILE A 73 -5.50 -5.86 1.36
CA ILE A 73 -6.06 -7.19 1.13
C ILE A 73 -4.95 -8.20 1.10
#